data_d59b00882a8b0e300475aec7cc468552
#
_entry.id   d59b00882a8b0e300475aec7cc468552
#
_cell.length_a   1.000
_cell.length_b   1.000
_cell.length_c   1.000
_cell.angle_alpha   90.00
_cell.angle_beta   90.00
_cell.angle_gamma   90.00
#
_symmetry.space_group_name_H-M   'P 1'
#
loop_
_entity.id
_entity.type
_entity.pdbx_description
1 polymer ?
#
loop_
_entity_poly.entity_id
_entity_poly.type
_entity_poly.pdbx_seq_one_letter_code
_entity_poly.pdbx_strand_id
1 'polypeptide(L)'
;MAAENIDDVVDGLAGIVREAGRAGDRAGYFAALYRQVTVEIRTAIHEGQFEDGVRMDRFDTLFGNRYFDAYDAWRRDRSGPRCWRETFGLLDDADTVIVQHLILGVNAHINLDLAVAAARTGPGEAIHALRHDFLLINDILARVVLAVQDSVDALSPLLSLLDRIGGRTDERILDFSVRESREEAWHNAVLLAGQNEQEREATIERLDTRAAVLARLIARPGGLVRPALELIRNTESDDVPAVITHLDNAMERPTAPQLTG
;
A
#
# COMPACT_ATOMS: atom_id res chain seq x y z
N MET A 1 -7.28 0.69 -16.91
CA MET A 1 -7.53 2.13 -16.71
C MET A 1 -6.18 2.82 -16.71
N ALA A 2 -5.95 3.89 -17.50
CA ALA A 2 -4.66 4.59 -17.52
C ALA A 2 -4.91 6.04 -17.09
N ALA A 3 -4.25 6.47 -16.01
CA ALA A 3 -4.27 7.85 -15.52
C ALA A 3 -3.22 8.68 -16.26
N GLU A 4 -3.52 9.95 -16.55
CA GLU A 4 -2.60 10.91 -17.19
C GLU A 4 -1.99 11.90 -16.18
N ASN A 5 -2.63 12.06 -15.02
CA ASN A 5 -2.23 12.94 -13.93
C ASN A 5 -2.72 12.37 -12.57
N ILE A 6 -2.35 13.02 -11.46
CA ILE A 6 -2.72 12.57 -10.11
C ILE A 6 -4.24 12.66 -9.83
N ASP A 7 -4.95 13.60 -10.44
CA ASP A 7 -6.41 13.68 -10.30
C ASP A 7 -7.09 12.45 -10.90
N ASP A 8 -6.63 11.99 -12.06
CA ASP A 8 -7.10 10.73 -12.66
C ASP A 8 -6.80 9.52 -11.77
N VAL A 9 -5.67 9.51 -11.05
CA VAL A 9 -5.35 8.45 -10.09
C VAL A 9 -6.36 8.45 -8.95
N VAL A 10 -6.65 9.62 -8.36
CA VAL A 10 -7.67 9.75 -7.30
C VAL A 10 -9.04 9.28 -7.78
N ASP A 11 -9.46 9.70 -8.98
CA ASP A 11 -10.74 9.33 -9.56
C ASP A 11 -10.83 7.84 -9.88
N GLY A 12 -9.74 7.26 -10.38
CA GLY A 12 -9.62 5.83 -10.64
C GLY A 12 -9.75 5.00 -9.36
N LEU A 13 -9.05 5.39 -8.29
CA LEU A 13 -9.14 4.75 -6.97
C LEU A 13 -10.55 4.89 -6.39
N ALA A 14 -11.17 6.07 -6.48
CA ALA A 14 -12.56 6.27 -6.09
C ALA A 14 -13.53 5.39 -6.88
N GLY A 15 -13.24 5.12 -8.15
CA GLY A 15 -13.98 4.17 -9.00
C GLY A 15 -13.92 2.76 -8.44
N ILE A 16 -12.71 2.26 -8.14
CA ILE A 16 -12.48 0.93 -7.56
C ILE A 16 -13.18 0.81 -6.19
N VAL A 17 -13.03 1.81 -5.32
CA VAL A 17 -13.69 1.85 -4.00
C VAL A 17 -15.21 1.71 -4.12
N ARG A 18 -15.83 2.50 -5.02
CA ARG A 18 -17.28 2.43 -5.25
C ARG A 18 -17.75 1.09 -5.82
N GLU A 19 -17.01 0.53 -6.77
CA GLU A 19 -17.33 -0.77 -7.37
C GLU A 19 -17.20 -1.88 -6.34
N ALA A 20 -16.08 -1.91 -5.63
CA ALA A 20 -15.81 -2.89 -4.58
C ALA A 20 -16.84 -2.81 -3.45
N GLY A 21 -17.23 -1.60 -3.02
CA GLY A 21 -18.28 -1.41 -2.03
C GLY A 21 -19.64 -1.94 -2.46
N ARG A 22 -20.01 -1.80 -3.74
CA ARG A 22 -21.27 -2.36 -4.27
C ARG A 22 -21.22 -3.89 -4.41
N ALA A 23 -20.04 -4.43 -4.72
CA ALA A 23 -19.87 -5.86 -4.93
C ALA A 23 -19.58 -6.64 -3.64
N GLY A 24 -19.27 -5.97 -2.53
CA GLY A 24 -18.76 -6.61 -1.32
C GLY A 24 -17.36 -7.21 -1.54
N ASP A 25 -16.54 -6.57 -2.36
CA ASP A 25 -15.20 -7.04 -2.75
C ASP A 25 -14.13 -6.42 -1.86
N ARG A 26 -13.34 -7.24 -1.17
CA ARG A 26 -12.26 -6.79 -0.27
C ARG A 26 -11.11 -6.08 -0.99
N ALA A 27 -11.05 -6.10 -2.33
CA ALA A 27 -10.13 -5.26 -3.10
C ALA A 27 -10.28 -3.76 -2.76
N GLY A 28 -11.47 -3.35 -2.30
CA GLY A 28 -11.75 -2.01 -1.83
C GLY A 28 -10.98 -1.59 -0.58
N TYR A 29 -10.48 -2.52 0.24
CA TYR A 29 -9.76 -2.18 1.48
C TYR A 29 -8.46 -1.44 1.18
N PHE A 30 -7.59 -2.02 0.37
CA PHE A 30 -6.34 -1.37 -0.02
C PHE A 30 -6.60 -0.15 -0.92
N ALA A 31 -7.56 -0.22 -1.85
CA ALA A 31 -7.90 0.92 -2.71
C ALA A 31 -8.35 2.15 -1.90
N ALA A 32 -9.14 1.96 -0.83
CA ALA A 32 -9.56 3.03 0.07
C ALA A 32 -8.35 3.66 0.81
N LEU A 33 -7.48 2.83 1.39
CA LEU A 33 -6.24 3.32 2.02
C LEU A 33 -5.38 4.10 1.02
N TYR A 34 -5.14 3.53 -0.16
CA TYR A 34 -4.30 4.15 -1.17
C TYR A 34 -4.89 5.49 -1.66
N ARG A 35 -6.22 5.56 -1.82
CA ARG A 35 -6.90 6.82 -2.16
C ARG A 35 -6.65 7.91 -1.14
N GLN A 36 -6.68 7.62 0.17
CA GLN A 36 -6.39 8.59 1.21
C GLN A 36 -4.96 9.15 1.08
N VAL A 37 -3.97 8.29 0.87
CA VAL A 37 -2.57 8.70 0.64
C VAL A 37 -2.45 9.58 -0.59
N THR A 38 -3.06 9.18 -1.72
CA THR A 38 -2.97 9.92 -2.98
C THR A 38 -3.65 11.28 -2.90
N VAL A 39 -4.77 11.41 -2.19
CA VAL A 39 -5.45 12.70 -1.93
C VAL A 39 -4.55 13.65 -1.16
N GLU A 40 -3.84 13.19 -0.13
CA GLU A 40 -2.90 14.00 0.63
C GLU A 40 -1.69 14.44 -0.22
N ILE A 41 -1.15 13.53 -1.05
CA ILE A 41 -0.05 13.88 -1.98
C ILE A 41 -0.52 14.90 -3.01
N ARG A 42 -1.70 14.73 -3.60
CA ARG A 42 -2.31 15.69 -4.53
C ARG A 42 -2.46 17.07 -3.88
N THR A 43 -2.96 17.13 -2.65
CA THR A 43 -3.09 18.36 -1.89
C THR A 43 -1.73 19.03 -1.69
N ALA A 44 -0.71 18.28 -1.30
CA ALA A 44 0.65 18.77 -1.13
C ALA A 44 1.26 19.30 -2.45
N ILE A 45 0.96 18.67 -3.60
CA ILE A 45 1.35 19.16 -4.93
C ILE A 45 0.68 20.51 -5.21
N HIS A 46 -0.63 20.62 -5.02
CA HIS A 46 -1.39 21.86 -5.29
C HIS A 46 -0.98 23.01 -4.35
N GLU A 47 -0.57 22.72 -3.13
CA GLU A 47 -0.07 23.69 -2.16
C GLU A 47 1.41 24.08 -2.38
N GLY A 48 2.08 23.46 -3.37
CA GLY A 48 3.48 23.75 -3.68
C GLY A 48 4.47 23.30 -2.60
N GLN A 49 4.16 22.22 -1.89
CA GLN A 49 5.02 21.71 -0.81
C GLN A 49 6.26 20.97 -1.36
N PHE A 50 6.25 20.51 -2.62
CA PHE A 50 7.35 19.82 -3.28
C PHE A 50 8.25 20.79 -4.04
N GLU A 51 9.53 20.44 -4.18
CA GLU A 51 10.48 21.20 -5.01
C GLU A 51 10.05 21.25 -6.48
N ASP A 52 9.48 20.13 -6.98
CA ASP A 52 8.99 20.01 -8.35
C ASP A 52 7.66 19.26 -8.38
N GLY A 53 6.57 20.03 -8.26
CA GLY A 53 5.20 19.48 -8.27
C GLY A 53 4.85 18.76 -9.57
N VAL A 54 5.37 19.18 -10.72
CA VAL A 54 5.13 18.51 -12.02
C VAL A 54 5.81 17.14 -12.06
N ARG A 55 7.02 17.05 -11.53
CA ARG A 55 7.73 15.77 -11.39
C ARG A 55 6.99 14.85 -10.42
N MET A 56 6.45 15.39 -9.33
CA MET A 56 5.71 14.61 -8.34
C MET A 56 4.37 14.12 -8.87
N ASP A 57 3.63 14.93 -9.61
CA ASP A 57 2.43 14.50 -10.34
C ASP A 57 2.76 13.31 -11.27
N ARG A 58 3.79 13.46 -12.12
CA ARG A 58 4.24 12.38 -12.99
C ARG A 58 4.64 11.12 -12.20
N PHE A 59 5.35 11.28 -11.08
CA PHE A 59 5.79 10.16 -10.26
C PHE A 59 4.60 9.39 -9.69
N ASP A 60 3.64 10.09 -9.09
CA ASP A 60 2.46 9.48 -8.47
C ASP A 60 1.54 8.87 -9.53
N THR A 61 1.41 9.50 -10.70
CA THR A 61 0.68 8.97 -11.86
C THR A 61 1.29 7.64 -12.34
N LEU A 62 2.61 7.56 -12.51
CA LEU A 62 3.28 6.31 -12.88
C LEU A 62 3.11 5.25 -11.79
N PHE A 63 3.13 5.64 -10.52
CA PHE A 63 2.95 4.76 -9.40
C PHE A 63 1.52 4.21 -9.32
N GLY A 64 0.51 5.06 -9.49
CA GLY A 64 -0.90 4.68 -9.56
C GLY A 64 -1.22 3.74 -10.72
N ASN A 65 -0.68 4.04 -11.89
CA ASN A 65 -0.88 3.19 -13.07
C ASN A 65 -0.37 1.76 -12.88
N ARG A 66 0.70 1.56 -12.11
CA ARG A 66 1.18 0.21 -11.80
C ARG A 66 0.17 -0.61 -11.00
N TYR A 67 -0.50 0.00 -10.04
CA TYR A 67 -1.60 -0.63 -9.32
C TYR A 67 -2.78 -0.93 -10.24
N PHE A 68 -3.19 0.02 -11.08
CA PHE A 68 -4.29 -0.16 -12.02
C PHE A 68 -4.00 -1.29 -13.02
N ASP A 69 -2.78 -1.34 -13.58
CA ASP A 69 -2.37 -2.42 -14.48
C ASP A 69 -2.46 -3.80 -13.80
N ALA A 70 -2.01 -3.91 -12.54
CA ALA A 70 -2.09 -5.14 -11.78
C ALA A 70 -3.54 -5.53 -11.45
N TYR A 71 -4.36 -4.56 -11.03
CA TYR A 71 -5.77 -4.75 -10.73
C TYR A 71 -6.56 -5.18 -11.97
N ASP A 72 -6.39 -4.49 -13.10
CA ASP A 72 -7.06 -4.81 -14.35
C ASP A 72 -6.64 -6.18 -14.91
N ALA A 73 -5.36 -6.54 -14.80
CA ALA A 73 -4.87 -7.87 -15.19
C ALA A 73 -5.50 -8.97 -14.32
N TRP A 74 -5.56 -8.76 -13.00
CA TRP A 74 -6.21 -9.69 -12.10
C TRP A 74 -7.72 -9.86 -12.39
N ARG A 75 -8.41 -8.73 -12.61
CA ARG A 75 -9.87 -8.77 -12.91
C ARG A 75 -10.16 -9.47 -14.22
N ARG A 76 -9.31 -9.30 -15.22
CA ARG A 76 -9.49 -9.87 -16.56
C ARG A 76 -9.25 -11.40 -16.59
N ASP A 77 -8.11 -11.84 -16.08
CA ASP A 77 -7.66 -13.23 -16.28
C ASP A 77 -6.80 -13.80 -15.13
N ARG A 78 -6.81 -13.16 -13.97
CA ARG A 78 -6.03 -13.52 -12.78
C ARG A 78 -4.50 -13.45 -13.03
N SER A 79 -4.06 -12.68 -14.02
CA SER A 79 -2.65 -12.45 -14.34
C SER A 79 -2.06 -11.24 -13.61
N GLY A 80 -0.83 -10.85 -13.97
CA GLY A 80 -0.12 -9.72 -13.39
C GLY A 80 1.11 -10.12 -12.59
N PRO A 81 1.78 -9.15 -11.91
CA PRO A 81 2.93 -9.42 -11.07
C PRO A 81 2.63 -10.45 -9.98
N ARG A 82 3.63 -11.27 -9.62
CA ARG A 82 3.47 -12.37 -8.64
C ARG A 82 2.99 -11.86 -7.29
N CYS A 83 3.58 -10.76 -6.79
CA CYS A 83 3.19 -10.17 -5.50
C CYS A 83 1.73 -9.72 -5.49
N TRP A 84 1.23 -9.11 -6.58
CA TRP A 84 -0.16 -8.73 -6.71
C TRP A 84 -1.09 -9.94 -6.85
N ARG A 85 -0.68 -11.00 -7.54
CA ARG A 85 -1.46 -12.24 -7.60
C ARG A 85 -1.59 -12.91 -6.24
N GLU A 86 -0.53 -12.93 -5.41
CA GLU A 86 -0.60 -13.42 -4.03
C GLU A 86 -1.55 -12.54 -3.19
N THR A 87 -1.49 -11.22 -3.35
CA THR A 87 -2.35 -10.26 -2.65
C THR A 87 -3.82 -10.44 -3.03
N PHE A 88 -4.13 -10.37 -4.32
CA PHE A 88 -5.51 -10.48 -4.80
C PHE A 88 -6.09 -11.89 -4.68
N GLY A 89 -5.23 -12.93 -4.65
CA GLY A 89 -5.66 -14.30 -4.44
C GLY A 89 -6.31 -14.56 -3.08
N LEU A 90 -6.15 -13.64 -2.12
CA LEU A 90 -6.72 -13.73 -0.77
C LEU A 90 -8.03 -12.94 -0.59
N LEU A 91 -8.51 -12.24 -1.64
CA LEU A 91 -9.71 -11.41 -1.52
C LEU A 91 -10.96 -12.21 -1.14
N ASP A 92 -11.03 -13.46 -1.58
CA ASP A 92 -12.14 -14.39 -1.27
C ASP A 92 -11.86 -15.26 -0.01
N ASP A 93 -10.67 -15.13 0.61
CA ASP A 93 -10.33 -15.88 1.80
C ASP A 93 -10.98 -15.25 3.05
N ALA A 94 -11.95 -15.97 3.63
CA ALA A 94 -12.71 -15.51 4.77
C ALA A 94 -11.88 -15.42 6.08
N ASP A 95 -10.76 -16.11 6.15
CA ASP A 95 -9.90 -16.16 7.33
C ASP A 95 -8.86 -15.01 7.37
N THR A 96 -8.65 -14.33 6.23
CA THR A 96 -7.75 -13.20 6.13
C THR A 96 -8.35 -11.96 6.81
N VAL A 97 -7.67 -11.40 7.81
CA VAL A 97 -8.12 -10.23 8.57
C VAL A 97 -7.90 -8.92 7.80
N ILE A 98 -8.63 -7.87 8.18
CA ILE A 98 -8.58 -6.55 7.49
C ILE A 98 -7.15 -6.03 7.38
N VAL A 99 -6.38 -6.04 8.48
CA VAL A 99 -5.00 -5.56 8.48
C VAL A 99 -4.09 -6.35 7.55
N GLN A 100 -4.30 -7.66 7.38
CA GLN A 100 -3.52 -8.44 6.41
C GLN A 100 -3.80 -7.99 4.97
N HIS A 101 -5.05 -7.72 4.59
CA HIS A 101 -5.37 -7.18 3.27
C HIS A 101 -4.67 -5.84 3.01
N LEU A 102 -4.62 -4.94 4.01
CA LEU A 102 -3.93 -3.66 3.90
C LEU A 102 -2.43 -3.84 3.73
N ILE A 103 -1.78 -4.63 4.60
CA ILE A 103 -0.33 -4.87 4.57
C ILE A 103 0.09 -5.61 3.29
N LEU A 104 -0.72 -6.54 2.78
CA LEU A 104 -0.46 -7.24 1.52
C LEU A 104 -0.44 -6.26 0.33
N GLY A 105 -1.41 -5.34 0.26
CA GLY A 105 -1.43 -4.28 -0.74
C GLY A 105 -0.23 -3.34 -0.62
N VAL A 106 0.05 -2.86 0.60
CA VAL A 106 1.21 -2.00 0.89
C VAL A 106 2.52 -2.71 0.51
N ASN A 107 2.67 -4.00 0.84
CA ASN A 107 3.85 -4.79 0.48
C ASN A 107 4.07 -4.83 -1.04
N ALA A 108 3.06 -5.19 -1.83
CA ALA A 108 3.19 -5.26 -3.28
C ALA A 108 3.52 -3.89 -3.88
N HIS A 109 2.82 -2.85 -3.43
CA HIS A 109 2.94 -1.50 -3.96
C HIS A 109 4.28 -0.85 -3.61
N ILE A 110 4.76 -0.95 -2.36
CA ILE A 110 6.03 -0.34 -1.95
C ILE A 110 7.23 -1.17 -2.41
N ASN A 111 7.21 -2.49 -2.23
CA ASN A 111 8.39 -3.33 -2.50
C ASN A 111 8.60 -3.64 -4.00
N LEU A 112 7.60 -3.41 -4.86
CA LEU A 112 7.75 -3.55 -6.31
C LEU A 112 7.51 -2.23 -7.04
N ASP A 113 6.29 -1.68 -6.92
CA ASP A 113 5.84 -0.63 -7.84
C ASP A 113 6.55 0.69 -7.62
N LEU A 114 6.85 1.04 -6.36
CA LEU A 114 7.48 2.30 -5.98
C LEU A 114 8.85 2.49 -6.63
N ALA A 115 9.71 1.46 -6.58
CA ALA A 115 11.04 1.51 -7.18
C ALA A 115 10.97 1.68 -8.71
N VAL A 116 10.04 0.98 -9.36
CA VAL A 116 9.86 1.06 -10.82
C VAL A 116 9.32 2.43 -11.24
N ALA A 117 8.35 2.98 -10.51
CA ALA A 117 7.78 4.30 -10.78
C ALA A 117 8.85 5.40 -10.61
N ALA A 118 9.62 5.37 -9.52
CA ALA A 118 10.68 6.34 -9.27
C ALA A 118 11.77 6.30 -10.35
N ALA A 119 12.24 5.11 -10.73
CA ALA A 119 13.23 4.95 -11.80
C ALA A 119 12.75 5.45 -13.17
N ARG A 120 11.46 5.29 -13.47
CA ARG A 120 10.84 5.80 -14.71
C ARG A 120 10.62 7.31 -14.67
N THR A 121 10.43 7.89 -13.50
CA THR A 121 10.30 9.34 -13.32
C THR A 121 11.62 10.05 -13.55
N GLY A 122 12.73 9.48 -13.04
CA GLY A 122 14.07 10.02 -13.18
C GLY A 122 15.05 8.97 -13.73
N PRO A 123 15.13 8.73 -15.05
CA PRO A 123 16.08 7.78 -15.61
C PRO A 123 17.53 8.29 -15.49
N GLY A 124 18.47 7.36 -15.27
CA GLY A 124 19.89 7.69 -15.09
C GLY A 124 20.14 8.59 -13.89
N GLU A 125 21.00 9.59 -14.03
CA GLU A 125 21.36 10.55 -12.98
C GLU A 125 20.19 11.46 -12.56
N ALA A 126 19.13 11.58 -13.39
CA ALA A 126 17.97 12.39 -13.08
C ALA A 126 17.17 11.87 -11.84
N ILE A 127 17.39 10.61 -11.44
CA ILE A 127 16.77 10.03 -10.25
C ILE A 127 17.12 10.82 -8.98
N HIS A 128 18.32 11.35 -8.88
CA HIS A 128 18.81 12.06 -7.69
C HIS A 128 18.05 13.35 -7.40
N ALA A 129 17.51 14.01 -8.44
CA ALA A 129 16.69 15.20 -8.28
C ALA A 129 15.33 14.88 -7.60
N LEU A 130 14.85 13.62 -7.66
CA LEU A 130 13.61 13.21 -7.00
C LEU A 130 13.78 12.97 -5.48
N ARG A 131 15.02 12.82 -4.98
CA ARG A 131 15.29 12.32 -3.61
C ARG A 131 14.61 13.14 -2.52
N HIS A 132 14.71 14.47 -2.58
CA HIS A 132 14.13 15.34 -1.57
C HIS A 132 12.61 15.17 -1.48
N ASP A 133 11.93 15.29 -2.62
CA ASP A 133 10.48 15.14 -2.71
C ASP A 133 10.01 13.72 -2.34
N PHE A 134 10.78 12.70 -2.72
CA PHE A 134 10.52 11.30 -2.32
C PHE A 134 10.54 11.12 -0.80
N LEU A 135 11.46 11.80 -0.10
CA LEU A 135 11.54 11.75 1.36
C LEU A 135 10.41 12.52 2.04
N LEU A 136 9.98 13.65 1.47
CA LEU A 136 8.88 14.47 2.01
C LEU A 136 7.57 13.68 2.11
N ILE A 137 7.35 12.72 1.21
CA ILE A 137 6.20 11.81 1.29
C ILE A 137 6.16 11.03 2.61
N ASN A 138 7.31 10.76 3.26
CA ASN A 138 7.31 10.05 4.54
C ASN A 138 6.56 10.81 5.65
N ASP A 139 6.59 12.14 5.62
CA ASP A 139 5.87 12.97 6.59
C ASP A 139 4.36 12.98 6.31
N ILE A 140 3.98 12.91 5.02
CA ILE A 140 2.58 12.74 4.61
C ILE A 140 2.07 11.36 5.08
N LEU A 141 2.83 10.31 4.78
CA LEU A 141 2.49 8.94 5.18
C LEU A 141 2.36 8.78 6.69
N ALA A 142 3.22 9.43 7.48
CA ALA A 142 3.14 9.37 8.94
C ALA A 142 1.78 9.88 9.45
N ARG A 143 1.23 10.96 8.85
CA ARG A 143 -0.09 11.47 9.21
C ARG A 143 -1.21 10.52 8.80
N VAL A 144 -1.15 9.99 7.57
CA VAL A 144 -2.16 9.05 7.06
C VAL A 144 -2.15 7.76 7.88
N VAL A 145 -0.97 7.22 8.20
CA VAL A 145 -0.84 5.98 9.00
C VAL A 145 -1.51 6.13 10.35
N LEU A 146 -1.33 7.26 11.05
CA LEU A 146 -1.99 7.50 12.35
C LEU A 146 -3.51 7.49 12.22
N ALA A 147 -4.07 8.20 11.24
CA ALA A 147 -5.52 8.24 11.02
C ALA A 147 -6.09 6.86 10.62
N VAL A 148 -5.35 6.13 9.79
CA VAL A 148 -5.74 4.77 9.36
C VAL A 148 -5.62 3.79 10.53
N GLN A 149 -4.61 3.92 11.39
CA GLN A 149 -4.45 3.07 12.58
C GLN A 149 -5.67 3.19 13.50
N ASP A 150 -6.13 4.40 13.81
CA ASP A 150 -7.35 4.63 14.60
C ASP A 150 -8.57 3.94 13.94
N SER A 151 -8.65 3.98 12.61
CA SER A 151 -9.72 3.34 11.85
C SER A 151 -9.62 1.82 11.88
N VAL A 152 -8.42 1.26 11.76
CA VAL A 152 -8.18 -0.20 11.82
C VAL A 152 -8.44 -0.72 13.22
N ASP A 153 -8.03 -0.01 14.27
CA ASP A 153 -8.29 -0.38 15.68
C ASP A 153 -9.80 -0.44 15.97
N ALA A 154 -10.59 0.46 15.39
CA ALA A 154 -12.04 0.43 15.51
C ALA A 154 -12.68 -0.75 14.77
N LEU A 155 -12.09 -1.19 13.65
CA LEU A 155 -12.55 -2.33 12.84
C LEU A 155 -12.06 -3.69 13.37
N SER A 156 -10.89 -3.70 14.03
CA SER A 156 -10.20 -4.88 14.56
C SER A 156 -9.84 -4.68 16.04
N PRO A 157 -10.81 -4.71 16.97
CA PRO A 157 -10.61 -4.33 18.39
C PRO A 157 -9.54 -5.12 19.14
N LEU A 158 -9.18 -6.32 18.65
CA LEU A 158 -8.15 -7.17 19.26
C LEU A 158 -6.80 -7.07 18.55
N LEU A 159 -6.60 -6.11 17.63
CA LEU A 159 -5.35 -5.95 16.90
C LEU A 159 -4.14 -5.76 17.84
N SER A 160 -4.30 -5.05 18.97
CA SER A 160 -3.29 -4.89 20.01
C SER A 160 -2.79 -6.23 20.61
N LEU A 161 -3.48 -7.34 20.36
CA LEU A 161 -3.03 -8.67 20.77
C LEU A 161 -1.78 -9.08 20.01
N LEU A 162 -1.64 -8.66 18.72
CA LEU A 162 -0.45 -8.92 17.92
C LEU A 162 0.79 -8.26 18.51
N ASP A 163 0.67 -7.03 19.03
CA ASP A 163 1.78 -6.31 19.66
C ASP A 163 2.31 -7.04 20.90
N ARG A 164 1.40 -7.70 21.65
CA ARG A 164 1.79 -8.47 22.84
C ARG A 164 2.46 -9.80 22.53
N ILE A 165 2.13 -10.39 21.39
CA ILE A 165 2.63 -11.72 20.96
C ILE A 165 3.91 -11.55 20.13
N GLY A 166 4.01 -10.52 19.30
CA GLY A 166 5.14 -10.25 18.39
C GLY A 166 6.47 -9.98 19.08
N GLY A 167 6.46 -9.63 20.38
CA GLY A 167 7.66 -9.28 21.13
C GLY A 167 8.72 -10.37 21.30
N ARG A 168 8.54 -11.58 20.74
CA ARG A 168 9.53 -12.69 20.91
C ARG A 168 9.72 -13.67 19.76
N THR A 169 8.87 -13.75 18.72
CA THR A 169 8.98 -14.91 17.81
C THR A 169 8.86 -14.60 16.31
N ASP A 170 8.21 -13.53 15.89
CA ASP A 170 8.05 -13.22 14.46
C ASP A 170 8.09 -11.68 14.20
N GLU A 171 9.11 -11.01 14.76
CA GLU A 171 9.40 -9.58 14.57
C GLU A 171 9.36 -9.14 13.09
N ARG A 172 9.56 -10.07 12.15
CA ARG A 172 9.64 -9.76 10.72
C ARG A 172 8.28 -9.48 10.05
N ILE A 173 7.17 -9.93 10.61
CA ILE A 173 5.83 -9.76 10.01
C ILE A 173 5.15 -8.53 10.58
N LEU A 174 5.38 -8.25 11.87
CA LEU A 174 4.84 -7.08 12.57
C LEU A 174 5.73 -5.84 12.40
N ASP A 175 7.01 -6.04 12.05
CA ASP A 175 8.02 -4.99 11.85
C ASP A 175 8.06 -4.48 10.40
N PHE A 176 6.92 -4.50 9.70
CA PHE A 176 6.81 -3.88 8.38
C PHE A 176 6.88 -2.36 8.54
N SER A 177 8.10 -1.85 8.62
CA SER A 177 8.34 -0.41 8.62
C SER A 177 8.15 0.15 7.21
N VAL A 178 7.08 0.91 7.01
CA VAL A 178 6.84 1.62 5.73
C VAL A 178 8.04 2.49 5.37
N ARG A 179 8.66 3.13 6.35
CA ARG A 179 9.85 3.98 6.13
C ARG A 179 11.05 3.15 5.61
N GLU A 180 11.34 2.01 6.23
CA GLU A 180 12.45 1.13 5.81
C GLU A 180 12.20 0.52 4.43
N SER A 181 10.97 0.08 4.18
CA SER A 181 10.58 -0.44 2.87
C SER A 181 10.70 0.61 1.77
N ARG A 182 10.35 1.87 2.06
CA ARG A 182 10.53 2.99 1.12
C ARG A 182 12.00 3.33 0.90
N GLU A 183 12.83 3.27 1.93
CA GLU A 183 14.28 3.47 1.79
C GLU A 183 14.91 2.39 0.93
N GLU A 184 14.50 1.13 1.11
CA GLU A 184 14.93 0.03 0.24
C GLU A 184 14.41 0.20 -1.21
N ALA A 185 13.16 0.63 -1.37
CA ALA A 185 12.59 0.93 -2.69
C ALA A 185 13.38 2.05 -3.39
N TRP A 186 13.86 3.06 -2.65
CA TRP A 186 14.73 4.10 -3.19
C TRP A 186 16.05 3.53 -3.71
N HIS A 187 16.74 2.69 -2.95
CA HIS A 187 17.99 2.05 -3.41
C HIS A 187 17.76 1.23 -4.69
N ASN A 188 16.65 0.49 -4.75
CA ASN A 188 16.27 -0.24 -5.94
C ASN A 188 15.90 0.68 -7.11
N ALA A 189 15.29 1.84 -6.85
CA ALA A 189 14.98 2.84 -7.87
C ALA A 189 16.26 3.41 -8.50
N VAL A 190 17.25 3.76 -7.69
CA VAL A 190 18.56 4.23 -8.18
C VAL A 190 19.25 3.16 -9.02
N LEU A 191 19.22 1.90 -8.58
CA LEU A 191 19.74 0.77 -9.35
C LEU A 191 19.05 0.65 -10.71
N LEU A 192 17.70 0.63 -10.71
CA LEU A 192 16.87 0.50 -11.91
C LEU A 192 17.08 1.67 -12.89
N ALA A 193 17.25 2.90 -12.37
CA ALA A 193 17.45 4.08 -13.18
C ALA A 193 18.73 4.01 -14.03
N GLY A 194 19.80 3.39 -13.50
CA GLY A 194 21.09 3.23 -14.19
C GLY A 194 21.20 1.99 -15.09
N GLN A 195 20.23 1.09 -15.07
CA GLN A 195 20.28 -0.19 -15.81
C GLN A 195 19.77 -0.06 -17.24
N ASN A 196 20.32 -0.90 -18.14
CA ASN A 196 19.72 -1.15 -19.45
C ASN A 196 18.43 -1.96 -19.34
N GLU A 197 17.68 -2.13 -20.42
CA GLU A 197 16.35 -2.77 -20.41
C GLU A 197 16.40 -4.21 -19.89
N GLN A 198 17.33 -5.03 -20.36
CA GLN A 198 17.45 -6.43 -19.93
C GLN A 198 17.79 -6.57 -18.44
N GLU A 199 18.73 -5.74 -17.96
CA GLU A 199 19.08 -5.70 -16.53
C GLU A 199 17.90 -5.25 -15.66
N ARG A 200 17.14 -4.25 -16.16
CA ARG A 200 15.96 -3.72 -15.50
C ARG A 200 14.87 -4.77 -15.36
N GLU A 201 14.56 -5.51 -16.42
CA GLU A 201 13.60 -6.61 -16.39
C GLU A 201 13.99 -7.66 -15.36
N ALA A 202 15.26 -8.09 -15.34
CA ALA A 202 15.77 -9.06 -14.39
C ALA A 202 15.69 -8.55 -12.94
N THR A 203 15.92 -7.24 -12.71
CA THR A 203 15.80 -6.63 -11.39
C THR A 203 14.34 -6.55 -10.94
N ILE A 204 13.43 -6.14 -11.82
CA ILE A 204 11.98 -6.10 -11.54
C ILE A 204 11.47 -7.50 -11.19
N GLU A 205 11.89 -8.54 -11.92
CA GLU A 205 11.48 -9.93 -11.63
C GLU A 205 11.97 -10.41 -10.24
N ARG A 206 13.18 -10.01 -9.83
CA ARG A 206 13.70 -10.30 -8.47
C ARG A 206 12.90 -9.58 -7.38
N LEU A 207 12.55 -8.30 -7.59
CA LEU A 207 11.75 -7.52 -6.66
C LEU A 207 10.34 -8.11 -6.51
N ASP A 208 9.70 -8.46 -7.63
CA ASP A 208 8.39 -9.10 -7.64
C ASP A 208 8.41 -10.45 -6.91
N THR A 209 9.43 -11.28 -7.17
CA THR A 209 9.59 -12.57 -6.49
C THR A 209 9.76 -12.38 -4.97
N ARG A 210 10.57 -11.40 -4.55
CA ARG A 210 10.79 -11.10 -3.13
C ARG A 210 9.52 -10.60 -2.44
N ALA A 211 8.82 -9.66 -3.06
CA ALA A 211 7.55 -9.15 -2.57
C ALA A 211 6.47 -10.25 -2.49
N ALA A 212 6.46 -11.20 -3.44
CA ALA A 212 5.57 -12.35 -3.40
C ALA A 212 5.89 -13.32 -2.27
N VAL A 213 7.17 -13.55 -1.96
CA VAL A 213 7.58 -14.37 -0.80
C VAL A 213 7.11 -13.71 0.51
N LEU A 214 7.29 -12.40 0.64
CA LEU A 214 6.83 -11.65 1.81
C LEU A 214 5.30 -11.70 1.93
N ALA A 215 4.57 -11.56 0.80
CA ALA A 215 3.12 -11.69 0.80
C ALA A 215 2.64 -13.05 1.37
N ARG A 216 3.31 -14.15 1.02
CA ARG A 216 2.98 -15.48 1.58
C ARG A 216 3.23 -15.58 3.08
N LEU A 217 4.28 -14.92 3.58
CA LEU A 217 4.57 -14.89 5.02
C LEU A 217 3.51 -14.05 5.78
N ILE A 218 3.09 -12.92 5.20
CA ILE A 218 2.00 -12.10 5.75
C ILE A 218 0.68 -12.86 5.75
N ALA A 219 0.38 -13.57 4.65
CA ALA A 219 -0.86 -14.33 4.50
C ALA A 219 -0.96 -15.51 5.47
N ARG A 220 0.15 -16.20 5.74
CA ARG A 220 0.19 -17.42 6.55
C ARG A 220 1.33 -17.36 7.55
N PRO A 221 1.23 -16.51 8.57
CA PRO A 221 2.26 -16.41 9.60
C PRO A 221 2.29 -17.68 10.44
N GLY A 222 3.50 -18.03 10.93
CA GLY A 222 3.72 -19.18 11.81
C GLY A 222 3.49 -18.85 13.30
N GLY A 223 3.80 -19.83 14.15
CA GLY A 223 3.90 -19.65 15.60
C GLY A 223 2.60 -19.18 16.27
N LEU A 224 2.71 -18.25 17.20
CA LEU A 224 1.60 -17.71 17.99
C LEU A 224 0.79 -16.64 17.25
N VAL A 225 1.27 -16.14 16.13
CA VAL A 225 0.58 -15.09 15.35
C VAL A 225 -0.71 -15.64 14.72
N ARG A 226 -0.65 -16.88 14.21
CA ARG A 226 -1.82 -17.49 13.57
C ARG A 226 -3.04 -17.61 14.51
N PRO A 227 -2.95 -18.19 15.72
CA PRO A 227 -4.10 -18.21 16.64
C PRO A 227 -4.61 -16.80 17.03
N ALA A 228 -3.71 -15.81 17.11
CA ALA A 228 -4.10 -14.45 17.37
C ALA A 228 -4.92 -13.85 16.22
N LEU A 229 -4.52 -14.09 14.97
CA LEU A 229 -5.28 -13.68 13.78
C LEU A 229 -6.67 -14.33 13.74
N GLU A 230 -6.77 -15.64 14.05
CA GLU A 230 -8.05 -16.34 14.15
C GLU A 230 -8.97 -15.68 15.21
N LEU A 231 -8.41 -15.25 16.34
CA LEU A 231 -9.18 -14.55 17.38
C LEU A 231 -9.61 -13.15 16.91
N ILE A 232 -8.71 -12.39 16.26
CA ILE A 232 -9.02 -11.07 15.70
C ILE A 232 -10.14 -11.21 14.66
N ARG A 233 -10.03 -12.18 13.75
CA ARG A 233 -11.01 -12.41 12.70
C ARG A 233 -12.42 -12.62 13.25
N ASN A 234 -12.56 -13.32 14.36
CA ASN A 234 -13.85 -13.55 15.02
C ASN A 234 -14.50 -12.27 15.59
N THR A 235 -13.77 -11.15 15.69
CA THR A 235 -14.25 -9.86 16.17
C THR A 235 -14.45 -8.84 15.07
N GLU A 236 -13.93 -9.09 13.88
CA GLU A 236 -14.08 -8.22 12.71
C GLU A 236 -15.47 -8.35 12.08
N SER A 237 -15.93 -7.27 11.46
CA SER A 237 -17.18 -7.24 10.72
C SER A 237 -17.05 -7.97 9.38
N ASP A 238 -18.09 -8.74 9.01
CA ASP A 238 -18.24 -9.33 7.67
C ASP A 238 -18.90 -8.36 6.67
N ASP A 239 -19.31 -7.18 7.12
CA ASP A 239 -19.88 -6.14 6.26
C ASP A 239 -18.77 -5.40 5.49
N VAL A 240 -18.34 -6.02 4.39
CA VAL A 240 -17.27 -5.47 3.52
C VAL A 240 -17.57 -4.04 3.07
N PRO A 241 -18.78 -3.67 2.59
CA PRO A 241 -19.11 -2.29 2.27
C PRO A 241 -18.92 -1.30 3.42
N ALA A 242 -19.33 -1.68 4.64
CA ALA A 242 -19.15 -0.83 5.81
C ALA A 242 -17.67 -0.64 6.16
N VAL A 243 -16.86 -1.70 6.08
CA VAL A 243 -15.40 -1.64 6.27
C VAL A 243 -14.75 -0.72 5.24
N ILE A 244 -15.08 -0.85 3.95
CA ILE A 244 -14.57 0.02 2.89
C ILE A 244 -14.91 1.48 3.18
N THR A 245 -16.17 1.78 3.52
CA THR A 245 -16.63 3.13 3.85
C THR A 245 -15.86 3.68 5.06
N HIS A 246 -15.60 2.84 6.05
CA HIS A 246 -14.85 3.25 7.24
C HIS A 246 -13.39 3.61 6.91
N LEU A 247 -12.71 2.81 6.10
CA LEU A 247 -11.34 3.06 5.65
C LEU A 247 -11.26 4.28 4.72
N ASP A 248 -12.23 4.45 3.83
CA ASP A 248 -12.27 5.55 2.86
C ASP A 248 -12.49 6.93 3.51
N ASN A 249 -13.05 6.97 4.72
CA ASN A 249 -13.29 8.19 5.49
C ASN A 249 -12.29 8.36 6.67
N ALA A 250 -11.20 7.61 6.70
CA ALA A 250 -10.27 7.62 7.82
C ALA A 250 -9.69 9.02 8.11
N MET A 251 -9.35 9.79 7.07
CA MET A 251 -8.78 11.13 7.19
C MET A 251 -9.82 12.22 7.51
N GLU A 252 -11.10 11.96 7.28
CA GLU A 252 -12.19 12.93 7.56
C GLU A 252 -12.61 12.93 9.02
N ARG A 253 -12.11 11.98 9.84
CA ARG A 253 -12.45 11.85 11.25
C ARG A 253 -11.51 12.70 12.09
N PRO A 254 -12.03 13.48 13.07
CA PRO A 254 -11.17 14.13 14.04
C PRO A 254 -10.41 13.03 14.80
N THR A 255 -9.07 13.06 14.75
CA THR A 255 -8.22 12.23 15.62
C THR A 255 -8.64 12.42 17.06
N ALA A 256 -8.97 11.33 17.76
CA ALA A 256 -9.32 11.40 19.16
C ALA A 256 -8.18 12.11 19.93
N PRO A 257 -8.48 13.05 20.86
CA PRO A 257 -7.45 13.74 21.62
C PRO A 257 -6.63 12.69 22.37
N GLN A 258 -5.32 12.67 22.15
CA GLN A 258 -4.40 11.84 22.93
C GLN A 258 -4.57 12.24 24.40
N LEU A 259 -5.12 11.33 25.21
CA LEU A 259 -5.13 11.48 26.66
C LEU A 259 -3.67 11.45 27.12
N THR A 260 -3.08 12.63 27.28
CA THR A 260 -1.83 12.81 28.01
C THR A 260 -2.07 12.39 29.46
N GLY A 261 -1.60 11.23 29.82
CA GLY A 261 -1.53 10.69 31.17
C GLY A 261 -0.07 10.55 31.60
#